data_5bd307385f931769ccb5da8762436dc0
#
_entry.id   5bd307385f931769ccb5da8762436dc0
#
_cell.length_a   1.000
_cell.length_b   1.000
_cell.length_c   1.000
_cell.angle_alpha   90.00
_cell.angle_beta   90.00
_cell.angle_gamma   90.00
#
_symmetry.space_group_name_H-M   'P 1'
#
loop_
_entity.id
_entity.type
_entity.pdbx_description
1 polymer ?
#
loop_
_entity_poly.entity_id
_entity_poly.type
_entity_poly.pdbx_seq_one_letter_code
_entity_poly.pdbx_strand_id
1 'polypeptide(L)'
;VSVPGDPVLERVQADYDRLLDILPTDIGAKLRPVIHEAEEAKLRFGRPLKIKHHGQWQRYDDLVVTQLHLTEFRSNFDGLRDDNRAGIDGTGHRISRIPSADGQGTDGFNLRIARFYGGVADVLRPYLHGSPSMLICGLAGKGKSTVLRDVARIIAEKYDANVTIVDTSNEVAGDGRVPHPGIGEADRYFVPIKARQHEVMLEVIANNSAHVVVIDEVQTEVEAAAIRSLSVKAVFTATTHGGDLVKIIQNGPLQPLFHPEPVFRWALMIPELGHYELYDLAQAVRAVKAGCPLEALARFYAKVEGGATPSGAVRAVSEAV
;
A
#
# COMPACT_ATOMS: atom_id res chain seq x y z
N VAL A 1 18.77 18.40 1.23
CA VAL A 1 19.00 19.15 -0.01
C VAL A 1 18.38 18.30 -1.12
N SER A 2 17.22 18.75 -1.64
CA SER A 2 16.55 18.10 -2.77
C SER A 2 17.45 18.18 -4.00
N VAL A 3 17.68 17.03 -4.66
CA VAL A 3 18.30 17.00 -5.99
C VAL A 3 17.19 17.41 -6.97
N PRO A 4 17.29 18.54 -7.67
CA PRO A 4 16.32 18.93 -8.68
C PRO A 4 16.30 17.87 -9.80
N GLY A 5 15.12 17.37 -10.14
CA GLY A 5 14.92 16.41 -11.24
C GLY A 5 14.85 14.94 -10.82
N ASP A 6 14.61 14.62 -9.55
CA ASP A 6 14.25 13.27 -9.13
C ASP A 6 12.76 13.02 -9.40
N PRO A 7 12.39 12.14 -10.36
CA PRO A 7 10.99 11.90 -10.73
C PRO A 7 10.12 11.38 -9.58
N VAL A 8 10.72 10.73 -8.58
CA VAL A 8 10.00 10.23 -7.40
C VAL A 8 9.62 11.39 -6.49
N LEU A 9 10.54 12.32 -6.25
CA LEU A 9 10.28 13.51 -5.43
C LEU A 9 9.27 14.45 -6.09
N GLU A 10 9.38 14.64 -7.41
CA GLU A 10 8.40 15.45 -8.17
C GLU A 10 7.00 14.86 -8.06
N ARG A 11 6.87 13.54 -8.13
CA ARG A 11 5.58 12.85 -7.99
C ARG A 11 5.00 12.99 -6.59
N VAL A 12 5.80 12.80 -5.55
CA VAL A 12 5.38 12.98 -4.15
C VAL A 12 4.93 14.43 -3.91
N GLN A 13 5.63 15.42 -4.50
CA GLN A 13 5.22 16.82 -4.41
C GLN A 13 3.88 17.06 -5.12
N ALA A 14 3.69 16.48 -6.30
CA ALA A 14 2.42 16.59 -7.02
C ALA A 14 1.24 16.00 -6.24
N ASP A 15 1.45 14.90 -5.50
CA ASP A 15 0.43 14.34 -4.61
C ASP A 15 0.05 15.32 -3.48
N TYR A 16 1.04 15.95 -2.87
CA TYR A 16 0.80 16.97 -1.84
C TYR A 16 0.07 18.19 -2.38
N ASP A 17 0.45 18.67 -3.57
CA ASP A 17 -0.19 19.83 -4.17
C ASP A 17 -1.68 19.53 -4.45
N ARG A 18 -2.02 18.34 -4.96
CA ARG A 18 -3.42 17.92 -5.15
C ARG A 18 -4.23 17.89 -3.85
N LEU A 19 -3.62 17.46 -2.73
CA LEU A 19 -4.28 17.53 -1.43
C LEU A 19 -4.48 18.98 -0.98
N LEU A 20 -3.47 19.82 -1.13
CA LEU A 20 -3.52 21.21 -0.71
C LEU A 20 -4.52 22.04 -1.53
N ASP A 21 -4.68 21.72 -2.81
CA ASP A 21 -5.59 22.41 -3.73
C ASP A 21 -7.07 22.24 -3.39
N ILE A 22 -7.43 21.12 -2.73
CA ILE A 22 -8.82 20.88 -2.31
C ILE A 22 -9.13 21.37 -0.89
N LEU A 23 -8.11 21.77 -0.13
CA LEU A 23 -8.30 22.27 1.24
C LEU A 23 -8.70 23.76 1.24
N PRO A 24 -9.53 24.20 2.22
CA PRO A 24 -9.70 25.61 2.50
C PRO A 24 -8.36 26.31 2.69
N THR A 25 -8.23 27.52 2.16
CA THR A 25 -6.95 28.24 2.03
C THR A 25 -6.18 28.35 3.35
N ASP A 26 -6.85 28.68 4.44
CA ASP A 26 -6.24 28.84 5.76
C ASP A 26 -5.81 27.49 6.37
N ILE A 27 -6.57 26.42 6.15
CA ILE A 27 -6.19 25.05 6.54
C ILE A 27 -4.99 24.59 5.73
N GLY A 28 -5.02 24.80 4.41
CA GLY A 28 -3.89 24.52 3.52
C GLY A 28 -2.62 25.27 3.91
N ALA A 29 -2.75 26.55 4.30
CA ALA A 29 -1.62 27.36 4.77
C ALA A 29 -0.96 26.81 6.05
N LYS A 30 -1.74 26.16 6.95
CA LYS A 30 -1.18 25.50 8.14
C LYS A 30 -0.55 24.15 7.82
N LEU A 31 -1.10 23.41 6.86
CA LEU A 31 -0.60 22.08 6.49
C LEU A 31 0.67 22.16 5.61
N ARG A 32 0.76 23.12 4.68
CA ARG A 32 1.84 23.25 3.70
C ARG A 32 3.25 23.23 4.32
N PRO A 33 3.57 23.95 5.42
CA PRO A 33 4.92 23.94 5.99
C PRO A 33 5.36 22.59 6.55
N VAL A 34 4.39 21.73 6.94
CA VAL A 34 4.64 20.46 7.61
C VAL A 34 4.20 19.26 6.76
N ILE A 35 3.77 19.47 5.50
CA ILE A 35 3.16 18.43 4.66
C ILE A 35 4.06 17.21 4.47
N HIS A 36 5.37 17.42 4.36
CA HIS A 36 6.36 16.35 4.18
C HIS A 36 6.49 15.42 5.40
N GLU A 37 6.07 15.88 6.57
CA GLU A 37 6.14 15.15 7.83
C GLU A 37 4.74 14.75 8.33
N ALA A 38 3.71 15.42 7.81
CA ALA A 38 2.32 15.21 8.23
C ALA A 38 1.83 13.80 7.89
N GLU A 39 1.24 13.11 8.86
CA GLU A 39 0.65 11.77 8.72
C GLU A 39 -0.86 11.85 8.60
N GLU A 40 -1.47 12.71 9.42
CA GLU A 40 -2.92 12.90 9.49
C GLU A 40 -3.27 14.34 9.79
N ALA A 41 -4.42 14.81 9.31
CA ALA A 41 -5.02 16.06 9.77
C ALA A 41 -6.48 15.81 10.21
N LYS A 42 -6.90 16.49 11.29
CA LYS A 42 -8.27 16.40 11.84
C LYS A 42 -8.96 17.75 11.78
N LEU A 43 -9.99 17.81 10.97
CA LEU A 43 -10.91 18.92 10.87
C LEU A 43 -12.17 18.56 11.66
N ARG A 44 -12.47 19.28 12.73
CA ARG A 44 -13.65 19.04 13.60
C ARG A 44 -14.38 20.35 13.82
N PHE A 45 -15.67 20.38 13.54
CA PHE A 45 -16.52 21.54 13.79
C PHE A 45 -16.33 22.09 15.20
N GLY A 46 -16.12 23.39 15.31
CA GLY A 46 -15.96 24.10 16.59
C GLY A 46 -14.68 23.78 17.36
N ARG A 47 -13.70 23.09 16.76
CA ARG A 47 -12.43 22.74 17.42
C ARG A 47 -11.23 23.25 16.62
N PRO A 48 -10.10 23.54 17.28
CA PRO A 48 -8.85 23.83 16.61
C PRO A 48 -8.42 22.71 15.66
N LEU A 49 -7.84 23.11 14.52
CA LEU A 49 -7.17 22.18 13.60
C LEU A 49 -6.09 21.40 14.36
N LYS A 50 -5.99 20.11 14.05
CA LYS A 50 -4.91 19.25 14.54
C LYS A 50 -4.22 18.56 13.37
N ILE A 51 -2.89 18.59 13.38
CA ILE A 51 -2.06 17.87 12.41
C ILE A 51 -1.14 16.93 13.20
N LYS A 52 -1.04 15.66 12.76
CA LYS A 52 -0.13 14.69 13.31
C LYS A 52 1.12 14.63 12.46
N HIS A 53 2.26 14.79 13.08
CA HIS A 53 3.58 14.59 12.49
C HIS A 53 4.54 13.97 13.51
N HIS A 54 5.46 13.12 13.07
CA HIS A 54 6.36 12.34 13.92
C HIS A 54 5.63 11.59 15.05
N GLY A 55 4.44 11.04 14.75
CA GLY A 55 3.62 10.31 15.71
C GLY A 55 2.89 11.16 16.74
N GLN A 56 3.09 12.50 16.77
CA GLN A 56 2.53 13.41 17.75
C GLN A 56 1.51 14.37 17.14
N TRP A 57 0.45 14.70 17.89
CA TRP A 57 -0.57 15.66 17.48
C TRP A 57 -0.16 17.09 17.87
N GLN A 58 0.03 17.95 16.86
CA GLN A 58 0.12 19.40 17.03
C GLN A 58 -1.26 20.02 16.89
N ARG A 59 -1.60 20.92 17.81
CA ARG A 59 -2.86 21.66 17.81
C ARG A 59 -2.58 23.11 17.41
N TYR A 60 -3.43 23.64 16.54
CA TYR A 60 -3.37 25.02 16.03
C TYR A 60 -4.53 25.84 16.63
N ASP A 61 -4.30 26.45 17.79
CA ASP A 61 -5.33 27.18 18.55
C ASP A 61 -5.80 28.46 17.85
N ASP A 62 -5.02 29.00 16.95
CA ASP A 62 -5.33 30.16 16.13
C ASP A 62 -6.24 29.85 14.93
N LEU A 63 -6.60 28.57 14.70
CA LEU A 63 -7.48 28.15 13.60
C LEU A 63 -8.56 27.19 14.10
N VAL A 64 -9.75 27.72 14.41
CA VAL A 64 -10.93 26.94 14.76
C VAL A 64 -11.67 26.55 13.48
N VAL A 65 -11.91 25.25 13.31
CA VAL A 65 -12.63 24.71 12.14
C VAL A 65 -14.11 25.11 12.21
N THR A 66 -14.60 25.80 11.21
CA THR A 66 -15.97 26.28 11.08
C THR A 66 -16.80 25.38 10.15
N GLN A 67 -18.12 25.57 10.14
CA GLN A 67 -18.99 24.90 9.17
C GLN A 67 -18.66 25.30 7.72
N LEU A 68 -18.22 26.54 7.51
CA LEU A 68 -17.80 27.00 6.18
C LEU A 68 -16.61 26.18 5.67
N HIS A 69 -15.58 25.96 6.50
CA HIS A 69 -14.43 25.10 6.15
C HIS A 69 -14.87 23.69 5.75
N LEU A 70 -15.80 23.06 6.51
CA LEU A 70 -16.25 21.71 6.21
C LEU A 70 -17.08 21.65 4.92
N THR A 71 -17.90 22.67 4.66
CA THR A 71 -18.72 22.77 3.46
C THR A 71 -17.86 23.02 2.21
N GLU A 72 -16.93 23.97 2.29
CA GLU A 72 -15.96 24.26 1.23
C GLU A 72 -15.13 23.03 0.92
N PHE A 73 -14.52 22.41 1.92
CA PHE A 73 -13.73 21.20 1.70
C PHE A 73 -14.56 20.09 1.06
N ARG A 74 -15.81 19.87 1.54
CA ARG A 74 -16.69 18.84 0.97
C ARG A 74 -17.03 19.09 -0.50
N SER A 75 -17.14 20.34 -0.93
CA SER A 75 -17.45 20.71 -2.32
C SER A 75 -16.25 20.51 -3.28
N ASN A 76 -15.04 20.40 -2.76
CA ASN A 76 -13.82 20.33 -3.55
C ASN A 76 -13.39 18.89 -3.89
N PHE A 77 -14.13 17.87 -3.47
CA PHE A 77 -13.86 16.48 -3.84
C PHE A 77 -15.15 15.68 -4.04
N ASP A 78 -15.06 14.67 -4.89
CA ASP A 78 -16.16 13.75 -5.22
C ASP A 78 -15.91 12.36 -4.61
N GLY A 79 -16.81 11.41 -4.89
CA GLY A 79 -16.59 9.99 -4.63
C GLY A 79 -16.68 9.56 -3.17
N LEU A 80 -17.41 10.34 -2.32
CA LEU A 80 -17.69 9.89 -0.96
C LEU A 80 -18.58 8.65 -0.99
N ARG A 81 -18.05 7.53 -0.49
CA ARG A 81 -18.73 6.23 -0.49
C ARG A 81 -19.61 6.06 0.76
N ASP A 82 -20.38 4.97 0.78
CA ASP A 82 -21.28 4.61 1.92
C ASP A 82 -20.52 4.36 3.23
N ASP A 83 -19.23 3.99 3.14
CA ASP A 83 -18.34 3.86 4.30
C ASP A 83 -17.76 5.20 4.80
N ASN A 84 -18.26 6.32 4.28
CA ASN A 84 -17.79 7.68 4.57
C ASN A 84 -16.34 7.96 4.17
N ARG A 85 -15.80 7.24 3.21
CA ARG A 85 -14.44 7.44 2.68
C ARG A 85 -14.46 7.97 1.26
N ALA A 86 -13.44 8.76 0.93
CA ALA A 86 -13.12 9.20 -0.41
C ALA A 86 -11.61 9.23 -0.59
N GLY A 87 -11.14 9.06 -1.81
CA GLY A 87 -9.74 9.30 -2.19
C GLY A 87 -9.62 10.53 -3.05
N ILE A 88 -8.39 10.99 -3.23
CA ILE A 88 -8.04 12.03 -4.20
C ILE A 88 -7.43 11.33 -5.40
N ASP A 89 -7.97 11.59 -6.59
CA ASP A 89 -7.57 10.95 -7.83
C ASP A 89 -6.06 11.03 -8.08
N GLY A 90 -5.48 9.89 -8.45
CA GLY A 90 -4.07 9.77 -8.74
C GLY A 90 -3.15 9.91 -7.52
N THR A 91 -3.68 9.86 -6.29
CA THR A 91 -2.91 9.96 -5.05
C THR A 91 -3.22 8.80 -4.11
N GLY A 92 -2.42 8.67 -3.04
CA GLY A 92 -2.71 7.74 -1.94
C GLY A 92 -3.44 8.38 -0.76
N HIS A 93 -3.79 9.67 -0.85
CA HIS A 93 -4.46 10.36 0.24
C HIS A 93 -5.89 9.85 0.43
N ARG A 94 -6.31 9.76 1.70
CA ARG A 94 -7.65 9.31 2.06
C ARG A 94 -8.35 10.31 2.94
N ILE A 95 -9.58 10.63 2.57
CA ILE A 95 -10.51 11.47 3.30
C ILE A 95 -11.52 10.55 3.99
N SER A 96 -11.78 10.77 5.27
CA SER A 96 -12.85 10.09 5.99
C SER A 96 -13.77 11.12 6.62
N ARG A 97 -15.05 11.13 6.21
CA ARG A 97 -16.08 12.02 6.75
C ARG A 97 -16.54 11.52 8.12
N ILE A 98 -16.80 12.45 9.02
CA ILE A 98 -17.54 12.20 10.24
C ILE A 98 -18.93 12.80 10.04
N PRO A 99 -19.97 11.98 9.93
CA PRO A 99 -21.34 12.47 9.80
C PRO A 99 -21.81 13.14 11.08
N SER A 100 -22.73 14.09 10.95
CA SER A 100 -23.49 14.65 12.06
C SER A 100 -24.45 13.61 12.66
N ALA A 101 -25.00 13.90 13.84
CA ALA A 101 -25.85 12.96 14.57
C ALA A 101 -27.11 12.55 13.79
N ASP A 102 -27.62 13.42 12.90
CA ASP A 102 -28.75 13.14 12.01
C ASP A 102 -28.35 12.38 10.72
N GLY A 103 -27.06 12.14 10.53
CA GLY A 103 -26.50 11.48 9.34
C GLY A 103 -26.46 12.36 8.09
N GLN A 104 -27.13 13.51 8.07
CA GLN A 104 -27.28 14.37 6.88
C GLN A 104 -26.10 15.34 6.72
N GLY A 105 -25.61 15.88 7.83
CA GLY A 105 -24.53 16.86 7.84
C GLY A 105 -23.15 16.23 7.99
N THR A 106 -22.13 17.11 8.15
CA THR A 106 -20.74 16.73 8.37
C THR A 106 -20.19 17.49 9.58
N ASP A 107 -19.78 16.74 10.61
CA ASP A 107 -19.16 17.27 11.82
C ASP A 107 -17.63 17.31 11.72
N GLY A 108 -17.07 16.74 10.67
CA GLY A 108 -15.64 16.82 10.45
C GLY A 108 -15.09 15.86 9.39
N PHE A 109 -13.79 15.98 9.22
CA PHE A 109 -13.01 15.08 8.37
C PHE A 109 -11.73 14.63 9.06
N ASN A 110 -11.30 13.42 8.77
CA ASN A 110 -9.94 12.94 8.94
C ASN A 110 -9.28 12.85 7.57
N LEU A 111 -8.10 13.42 7.45
CA LEU A 111 -7.24 13.29 6.27
C LEU A 111 -6.09 12.36 6.65
N ARG A 112 -5.89 11.30 5.90
CA ARG A 112 -4.68 10.48 5.96
C ARG A 112 -3.78 10.88 4.81
N ILE A 113 -2.57 11.33 5.14
CA ILE A 113 -1.60 11.82 4.17
C ILE A 113 -0.67 10.67 3.82
N ALA A 114 -0.83 10.13 2.63
CA ALA A 114 -0.01 9.04 2.14
C ALA A 114 1.23 9.57 1.40
N ARG A 115 2.27 8.74 1.35
CA ARG A 115 3.48 8.97 0.57
C ARG A 115 3.74 7.74 -0.26
N PHE A 116 3.96 7.95 -1.54
CA PHE A 116 4.23 6.89 -2.49
C PHE A 116 5.70 6.94 -2.90
N TYR A 117 6.49 6.07 -2.31
CA TYR A 117 7.91 5.92 -2.66
C TYR A 117 8.04 4.88 -3.79
N GLY A 118 8.60 5.28 -4.92
CA GLY A 118 9.01 4.36 -5.97
C GLY A 118 10.46 3.90 -5.78
N GLY A 119 10.83 2.78 -6.42
CA GLY A 119 12.19 2.26 -6.40
C GLY A 119 12.57 1.45 -5.16
N VAL A 120 11.66 1.33 -4.17
CA VAL A 120 11.93 0.55 -2.94
C VAL A 120 12.09 -0.95 -3.22
N ALA A 121 11.53 -1.45 -4.32
CA ALA A 121 11.59 -2.84 -4.73
C ALA A 121 12.51 -3.08 -5.95
N ASP A 122 13.26 -2.10 -6.44
CA ASP A 122 14.08 -2.23 -7.65
C ASP A 122 15.14 -3.34 -7.53
N VAL A 123 15.63 -3.62 -6.33
CA VAL A 123 16.55 -4.76 -6.07
C VAL A 123 15.93 -6.13 -6.35
N LEU A 124 14.61 -6.21 -6.34
CA LEU A 124 13.86 -7.44 -6.61
C LEU A 124 13.61 -7.67 -8.11
N ARG A 125 13.91 -6.69 -8.96
CA ARG A 125 13.67 -6.70 -10.40
C ARG A 125 14.17 -7.99 -11.10
N PRO A 126 15.38 -8.50 -10.85
CA PRO A 126 15.86 -9.74 -11.48
C PRO A 126 14.99 -10.96 -11.15
N TYR A 127 14.49 -11.03 -9.91
CA TYR A 127 13.63 -12.12 -9.44
C TYR A 127 12.22 -12.01 -10.00
N LEU A 128 11.63 -10.81 -10.00
CA LEU A 128 10.29 -10.52 -10.53
C LEU A 128 10.20 -10.71 -12.04
N HIS A 129 11.24 -10.31 -12.78
CA HIS A 129 11.30 -10.55 -14.22
C HIS A 129 11.50 -12.05 -14.54
N GLY A 130 12.16 -12.81 -13.68
CA GLY A 130 12.25 -14.26 -13.79
C GLY A 130 10.93 -14.97 -13.46
N SER A 131 10.27 -14.55 -12.36
CA SER A 131 8.97 -15.05 -11.93
C SER A 131 8.26 -14.01 -11.05
N PRO A 132 7.11 -13.46 -11.46
CA PRO A 132 6.36 -12.47 -10.68
C PRO A 132 5.60 -13.10 -9.50
N SER A 133 5.84 -14.36 -9.15
CA SER A 133 5.15 -15.09 -8.10
C SER A 133 5.82 -14.90 -6.73
N MET A 134 5.28 -14.01 -5.89
CA MET A 134 5.91 -13.62 -4.63
C MET A 134 4.90 -13.47 -3.48
N LEU A 135 5.20 -14.04 -2.32
CA LEU A 135 4.50 -13.79 -1.06
C LEU A 135 5.31 -12.81 -0.22
N ILE A 136 4.81 -11.62 0.01
CA ILE A 136 5.44 -10.55 0.78
C ILE A 136 4.93 -10.62 2.23
N CYS A 137 5.83 -10.79 3.18
CA CYS A 137 5.53 -11.03 4.58
C CYS A 137 6.12 -9.93 5.47
N GLY A 138 5.40 -9.51 6.48
CA GLY A 138 5.90 -8.53 7.45
C GLY A 138 4.83 -8.11 8.45
N LEU A 139 5.25 -7.51 9.55
CA LEU A 139 4.34 -6.97 10.56
C LEU A 139 3.61 -5.71 10.04
N ALA A 140 2.56 -5.27 10.74
CA ALA A 140 1.86 -4.03 10.42
C ALA A 140 2.82 -2.82 10.49
N GLY A 141 2.67 -1.87 9.55
CA GLY A 141 3.50 -0.67 9.49
C GLY A 141 4.93 -0.85 8.98
N LYS A 142 5.33 -2.07 8.57
CA LYS A 142 6.68 -2.36 8.06
C LYS A 142 6.85 -2.11 6.55
N GLY A 143 5.89 -1.48 5.89
CA GLY A 143 6.00 -1.06 4.49
C GLY A 143 5.55 -2.10 3.46
N LYS A 144 4.84 -3.17 3.84
CA LYS A 144 4.34 -4.19 2.90
C LYS A 144 3.59 -3.60 1.70
N SER A 145 2.59 -2.75 1.94
CA SER A 145 1.80 -2.13 0.85
C SER A 145 2.66 -1.22 -0.03
N THR A 146 3.68 -0.56 0.55
CA THR A 146 4.65 0.25 -0.21
C THR A 146 5.49 -0.61 -1.14
N VAL A 147 6.01 -1.75 -0.62
CA VAL A 147 6.79 -2.70 -1.42
C VAL A 147 5.89 -3.38 -2.46
N LEU A 148 4.68 -3.80 -2.09
CA LEU A 148 3.73 -4.45 -3.01
C LEU A 148 3.38 -3.54 -4.20
N ARG A 149 3.16 -2.24 -3.96
CA ARG A 149 2.90 -1.26 -5.02
C ARG A 149 4.05 -1.16 -6.00
N ASP A 150 5.28 -1.04 -5.49
CA ASP A 150 6.46 -0.93 -6.33
C ASP A 150 6.77 -2.25 -7.06
N VAL A 151 6.49 -3.39 -6.43
CA VAL A 151 6.51 -4.71 -7.06
C VAL A 151 5.48 -4.79 -8.20
N ALA A 152 4.25 -4.30 -8.00
CA ALA A 152 3.23 -4.25 -9.05
C ALA A 152 3.69 -3.42 -10.25
N ARG A 153 4.30 -2.24 -10.00
CA ARG A 153 4.91 -1.41 -11.04
C ARG A 153 5.98 -2.18 -11.84
N ILE A 154 6.92 -2.83 -11.15
CA ILE A 154 7.99 -3.60 -11.80
C ILE A 154 7.44 -4.76 -12.63
N ILE A 155 6.41 -5.43 -12.14
CA ILE A 155 5.74 -6.51 -12.88
C ILE A 155 5.04 -5.94 -14.11
N ALA A 156 4.33 -4.80 -13.97
CA ALA A 156 3.64 -4.15 -15.08
C ALA A 156 4.59 -3.67 -16.19
N GLU A 157 5.82 -3.31 -15.88
CA GLU A 157 6.85 -3.00 -16.91
C GLU A 157 7.10 -4.17 -17.89
N LYS A 158 6.84 -5.42 -17.48
CA LYS A 158 7.04 -6.60 -18.30
C LYS A 158 5.73 -7.16 -18.86
N TYR A 159 4.64 -7.10 -18.09
CA TYR A 159 3.38 -7.75 -18.40
C TYR A 159 2.29 -6.75 -18.81
N ASP A 160 2.60 -5.43 -18.74
CA ASP A 160 1.71 -4.32 -19.16
C ASP A 160 0.34 -4.41 -18.47
N ALA A 161 -0.73 -4.07 -19.15
CA ALA A 161 -2.11 -4.12 -18.68
C ALA A 161 -2.62 -5.53 -18.29
N ASN A 162 -1.80 -6.59 -18.43
CA ASN A 162 -2.15 -7.93 -17.94
C ASN A 162 -1.86 -8.12 -16.43
N VAL A 163 -1.55 -7.05 -15.71
CA VAL A 163 -1.37 -7.03 -14.25
C VAL A 163 -2.57 -6.36 -13.62
N THR A 164 -3.26 -7.07 -12.73
CA THR A 164 -4.42 -6.50 -12.02
C THR A 164 -4.21 -6.55 -10.52
N ILE A 165 -4.41 -5.41 -9.86
CA ILE A 165 -4.32 -5.26 -8.40
C ILE A 165 -5.72 -5.40 -7.81
N VAL A 166 -5.91 -6.38 -6.92
CA VAL A 166 -7.10 -6.55 -6.08
C VAL A 166 -6.83 -5.83 -4.76
N ASP A 167 -7.29 -4.58 -4.66
CA ASP A 167 -6.95 -3.65 -3.58
C ASP A 167 -8.10 -3.57 -2.55
N THR A 168 -7.94 -4.25 -1.44
CA THR A 168 -8.95 -4.33 -0.38
C THR A 168 -8.92 -3.11 0.55
N SER A 169 -7.74 -2.61 0.83
CA SER A 169 -7.55 -1.46 1.73
C SER A 169 -7.51 -0.12 1.00
N ASN A 170 -7.40 -0.16 -0.34
CA ASN A 170 -7.13 0.99 -1.22
C ASN A 170 -5.81 1.70 -0.85
N GLU A 171 -4.88 0.96 -0.30
CA GLU A 171 -3.57 1.46 0.10
C GLU A 171 -2.48 1.18 -0.95
N VAL A 172 -2.72 0.24 -1.86
CA VAL A 172 -1.77 -0.12 -2.91
C VAL A 172 -1.86 0.86 -4.08
N ALA A 173 -3.04 1.02 -4.66
CA ALA A 173 -3.25 1.84 -5.85
C ALA A 173 -3.95 3.18 -5.56
N GLY A 174 -4.21 3.49 -4.29
CA GLY A 174 -4.92 4.70 -3.86
C GLY A 174 -6.44 4.53 -3.83
N ASP A 175 -7.13 5.49 -3.22
CA ASP A 175 -8.56 5.44 -2.90
C ASP A 175 -9.44 6.26 -3.86
N GLY A 176 -8.82 7.07 -4.75
CA GLY A 176 -9.49 7.86 -5.78
C GLY A 176 -9.99 7.01 -6.96
N ARG A 177 -10.80 7.60 -7.83
CA ARG A 177 -11.29 6.95 -9.05
C ARG A 177 -10.13 6.64 -10.01
N VAL A 178 -9.21 7.56 -10.16
CA VAL A 178 -7.97 7.36 -10.93
C VAL A 178 -6.92 6.74 -10.03
N PRO A 179 -6.34 5.58 -10.38
CA PRO A 179 -5.29 4.96 -9.58
C PRO A 179 -4.03 5.82 -9.54
N HIS A 180 -3.22 5.62 -8.50
CA HIS A 180 -1.95 6.30 -8.37
C HIS A 180 -0.96 5.83 -9.46
N PRO A 181 -0.27 6.74 -10.18
CA PRO A 181 0.65 6.38 -11.27
C PRO A 181 1.86 5.55 -10.80
N GLY A 182 2.08 5.43 -9.49
CA GLY A 182 3.11 4.57 -8.89
C GLY A 182 2.89 3.07 -9.06
N ILE A 183 1.72 2.63 -9.57
CA ILE A 183 1.47 1.23 -9.94
C ILE A 183 1.86 0.92 -11.40
N GLY A 184 2.33 1.92 -12.17
CA GLY A 184 2.60 1.75 -13.61
C GLY A 184 1.33 1.48 -14.40
N GLU A 185 1.41 0.60 -15.39
CA GLU A 185 0.30 0.20 -16.27
C GLU A 185 -0.61 -0.88 -15.65
N ALA A 186 -0.44 -1.22 -14.36
CA ALA A 186 -1.31 -2.20 -13.71
C ALA A 186 -2.73 -1.66 -13.53
N ASP A 187 -3.73 -2.49 -13.82
CA ASP A 187 -5.13 -2.23 -13.52
C ASP A 187 -5.44 -2.38 -12.04
N ARG A 188 -6.47 -1.68 -11.56
CA ARG A 188 -6.97 -1.79 -10.19
C ARG A 188 -8.42 -2.21 -10.13
N TYR A 189 -8.70 -3.21 -9.29
CA TYR A 189 -10.03 -3.59 -8.86
C TYR A 189 -10.22 -3.31 -7.38
N PHE A 190 -11.25 -2.53 -7.06
CA PHE A 190 -11.69 -2.33 -5.69
C PHE A 190 -12.36 -3.59 -5.13
N VAL A 191 -12.14 -3.85 -3.85
CA VAL A 191 -12.89 -4.84 -3.09
C VAL A 191 -13.89 -4.13 -2.20
N PRO A 192 -15.17 -4.01 -2.59
CA PRO A 192 -16.17 -3.25 -1.83
C PRO A 192 -16.41 -3.82 -0.42
N ILE A 193 -16.34 -5.14 -0.29
CA ILE A 193 -16.55 -5.87 0.96
C ILE A 193 -15.37 -6.84 1.16
N LYS A 194 -14.57 -6.63 2.20
CA LYS A 194 -13.35 -7.42 2.45
C LYS A 194 -13.62 -8.94 2.46
N ALA A 195 -14.71 -9.39 3.06
CA ALA A 195 -15.07 -10.80 3.11
C ALA A 195 -15.29 -11.44 1.72
N ARG A 196 -15.51 -10.63 0.68
CA ARG A 196 -15.75 -11.07 -0.71
C ARG A 196 -14.52 -10.91 -1.62
N GLN A 197 -13.33 -10.68 -1.06
CA GLN A 197 -12.10 -10.53 -1.83
C GLN A 197 -11.85 -11.71 -2.79
N HIS A 198 -12.13 -12.95 -2.35
CA HIS A 198 -11.99 -14.14 -3.18
C HIS A 198 -12.92 -14.16 -4.41
N GLU A 199 -14.12 -13.55 -4.31
CA GLU A 199 -15.03 -13.43 -5.46
C GLU A 199 -14.49 -12.43 -6.50
N VAL A 200 -13.89 -11.32 -6.03
CA VAL A 200 -13.24 -10.33 -6.91
C VAL A 200 -12.05 -10.95 -7.64
N MET A 201 -11.27 -11.81 -6.98
CA MET A 201 -10.18 -12.55 -7.65
C MET A 201 -10.71 -13.41 -8.81
N LEU A 202 -11.84 -14.12 -8.60
CA LEU A 202 -12.49 -14.92 -9.65
C LEU A 202 -12.95 -14.02 -10.81
N GLU A 203 -13.58 -12.90 -10.50
CA GLU A 203 -14.07 -11.93 -11.48
C GLU A 203 -12.95 -11.37 -12.34
N VAL A 204 -11.85 -10.93 -11.73
CA VAL A 204 -10.67 -10.38 -12.41
C VAL A 204 -10.10 -11.37 -13.43
N ILE A 205 -9.95 -12.64 -13.06
CA ILE A 205 -9.41 -13.67 -13.94
C ILE A 205 -10.40 -14.03 -15.06
N ALA A 206 -11.70 -14.03 -14.75
CA ALA A 206 -12.73 -14.38 -15.73
C ALA A 206 -12.95 -13.26 -16.77
N ASN A 207 -12.90 -12.00 -16.34
CA ASN A 207 -13.35 -10.88 -17.17
C ASN A 207 -12.20 -10.05 -17.76
N ASN A 208 -11.02 -9.99 -17.09
CA ASN A 208 -9.93 -9.11 -17.49
C ASN A 208 -8.75 -9.83 -18.14
N SER A 209 -8.77 -11.14 -18.27
CA SER A 209 -7.63 -11.91 -18.79
C SER A 209 -6.32 -11.62 -18.03
N ALA A 210 -6.41 -11.31 -16.74
CA ALA A 210 -5.27 -10.98 -15.92
C ALA A 210 -4.25 -12.14 -15.91
N HIS A 211 -3.02 -11.84 -16.33
CA HIS A 211 -1.93 -12.81 -16.30
C HIS A 211 -1.27 -12.87 -14.93
N VAL A 212 -1.14 -11.70 -14.28
CA VAL A 212 -0.64 -11.56 -12.92
C VAL A 212 -1.69 -10.85 -12.06
N VAL A 213 -2.05 -11.45 -10.93
CA VAL A 213 -2.95 -10.87 -9.94
C VAL A 213 -2.16 -10.48 -8.70
N VAL A 214 -2.19 -9.19 -8.36
CA VAL A 214 -1.54 -8.64 -7.17
C VAL A 214 -2.61 -8.44 -6.09
N ILE A 215 -2.39 -9.02 -4.91
CA ILE A 215 -3.39 -9.02 -3.82
C ILE A 215 -2.82 -8.27 -2.62
N ASP A 216 -3.56 -7.27 -2.11
CA ASP A 216 -3.12 -6.45 -0.97
C ASP A 216 -2.84 -7.30 0.28
N GLU A 217 -3.77 -8.13 0.71
CA GLU A 217 -3.55 -8.97 1.89
C GLU A 217 -4.33 -10.29 1.84
N VAL A 218 -3.66 -11.39 2.17
CA VAL A 218 -4.24 -12.73 2.32
C VAL A 218 -4.18 -13.14 3.79
N GLN A 219 -5.34 -13.41 4.39
CA GLN A 219 -5.47 -13.72 5.82
C GLN A 219 -6.31 -14.97 6.11
N THR A 220 -7.24 -15.32 5.21
CA THR A 220 -8.24 -16.36 5.45
C THR A 220 -7.98 -17.61 4.62
N GLU A 221 -8.50 -18.74 5.09
CA GLU A 221 -8.44 -20.00 4.37
C GLU A 221 -9.18 -19.95 3.02
N VAL A 222 -10.29 -19.23 2.96
CA VAL A 222 -11.08 -19.05 1.73
C VAL A 222 -10.26 -18.32 0.66
N GLU A 223 -9.57 -17.27 1.03
CA GLU A 223 -8.66 -16.52 0.14
C GLU A 223 -7.48 -17.40 -0.32
N ALA A 224 -6.86 -18.12 0.61
CA ALA A 224 -5.75 -19.02 0.32
C ALA A 224 -6.17 -20.17 -0.64
N ALA A 225 -7.34 -20.77 -0.41
CA ALA A 225 -7.90 -21.81 -1.28
C ALA A 225 -8.28 -21.26 -2.66
N ALA A 226 -8.83 -20.04 -2.74
CA ALA A 226 -9.12 -19.38 -4.01
C ALA A 226 -7.84 -19.16 -4.83
N ILE A 227 -6.78 -18.61 -4.22
CA ILE A 227 -5.48 -18.42 -4.87
C ILE A 227 -4.94 -19.76 -5.37
N ARG A 228 -4.97 -20.81 -4.54
CA ARG A 228 -4.55 -22.16 -4.95
C ARG A 228 -5.30 -22.64 -6.18
N SER A 229 -6.63 -22.54 -6.18
CA SER A 229 -7.47 -22.97 -7.30
C SER A 229 -7.19 -22.18 -8.58
N LEU A 230 -6.95 -20.87 -8.45
CA LEU A 230 -6.75 -19.95 -9.57
C LEU A 230 -5.30 -19.92 -10.09
N SER A 231 -4.33 -20.44 -9.33
CA SER A 231 -2.91 -20.45 -9.71
C SER A 231 -2.58 -21.27 -10.95
N VAL A 232 -3.52 -22.08 -11.42
CA VAL A 232 -3.42 -22.78 -12.72
C VAL A 232 -3.72 -21.87 -13.92
N LYS A 233 -4.34 -20.71 -13.68
CA LYS A 233 -4.77 -19.76 -14.73
C LYS A 233 -3.98 -18.45 -14.71
N ALA A 234 -3.57 -18.00 -13.53
CA ALA A 234 -2.86 -16.73 -13.35
C ALA A 234 -1.72 -16.88 -12.33
N VAL A 235 -0.75 -16.00 -12.41
CA VAL A 235 0.34 -15.89 -11.43
C VAL A 235 -0.08 -14.91 -10.34
N PHE A 236 0.28 -15.22 -9.10
CA PHE A 236 -0.09 -14.38 -7.95
C PHE A 236 1.12 -13.74 -7.28
N THR A 237 0.98 -12.47 -6.90
CA THR A 237 1.82 -11.76 -5.93
C THR A 237 0.91 -11.24 -4.82
N ALA A 238 1.24 -11.51 -3.56
CA ALA A 238 0.35 -11.16 -2.46
C ALA A 238 1.14 -10.72 -1.23
N THR A 239 0.48 -10.00 -0.30
CA THR A 239 1.02 -9.81 1.05
C THR A 239 0.30 -10.69 2.07
N THR A 240 1.00 -10.97 3.17
CA THR A 240 0.41 -11.54 4.38
C THR A 240 1.05 -10.95 5.64
N HIS A 241 0.33 -11.03 6.75
CA HIS A 241 0.82 -10.54 8.02
C HIS A 241 1.65 -11.62 8.73
N GLY A 242 2.85 -11.25 9.18
CA GLY A 242 3.71 -12.12 9.99
C GLY A 242 5.17 -11.69 9.92
N GLY A 243 5.86 -11.75 11.05
CA GLY A 243 7.29 -11.41 11.18
C GLY A 243 8.23 -12.62 11.20
N ASP A 244 7.69 -13.83 11.01
CA ASP A 244 8.44 -15.09 11.08
C ASP A 244 7.91 -16.05 10.01
N LEU A 245 8.76 -16.38 9.04
CA LEU A 245 8.37 -17.21 7.90
C LEU A 245 8.00 -18.64 8.33
N VAL A 246 8.64 -19.20 9.36
CA VAL A 246 8.28 -20.54 9.88
C VAL A 246 6.84 -20.54 10.37
N LYS A 247 6.46 -19.53 11.18
CA LYS A 247 5.10 -19.39 11.71
C LYS A 247 4.07 -19.14 10.59
N ILE A 248 4.44 -18.41 9.55
CA ILE A 248 3.57 -18.17 8.38
C ILE A 248 3.33 -19.49 7.62
N ILE A 249 4.39 -20.28 7.38
CA ILE A 249 4.28 -21.58 6.71
C ILE A 249 3.44 -22.57 7.54
N GLN A 250 3.49 -22.49 8.87
CA GLN A 250 2.72 -23.33 9.79
C GLN A 250 1.31 -22.79 10.09
N ASN A 251 0.95 -21.61 9.59
CA ASN A 251 -0.35 -20.99 9.86
C ASN A 251 -1.49 -21.79 9.19
N GLY A 252 -2.40 -22.35 9.99
CA GLY A 252 -3.52 -23.20 9.51
C GLY A 252 -4.32 -22.59 8.36
N PRO A 253 -4.89 -21.38 8.49
CA PRO A 253 -5.62 -20.69 7.43
C PRO A 253 -4.86 -20.51 6.12
N LEU A 254 -3.52 -20.45 6.16
CA LEU A 254 -2.69 -20.23 4.98
C LEU A 254 -2.16 -21.55 4.37
N GLN A 255 -2.46 -22.71 4.95
CA GLN A 255 -1.99 -24.00 4.44
C GLN A 255 -2.25 -24.25 2.96
N PRO A 256 -3.37 -23.82 2.36
CA PRO A 256 -3.57 -23.97 0.94
C PRO A 256 -2.48 -23.32 0.07
N LEU A 257 -1.78 -22.29 0.58
CA LEU A 257 -0.69 -21.62 -0.15
C LEU A 257 0.60 -22.46 -0.20
N PHE A 258 0.78 -23.40 0.74
CA PHE A 258 2.03 -24.14 0.95
C PHE A 258 1.94 -25.61 0.61
N HIS A 259 0.73 -26.17 0.52
CA HIS A 259 0.51 -27.62 0.33
C HIS A 259 -0.41 -27.91 -0.84
N PRO A 260 -0.15 -29.03 -1.60
CA PRO A 260 1.00 -29.96 -1.47
C PRO A 260 2.34 -29.30 -1.85
N GLU A 261 2.34 -28.36 -2.80
CA GLU A 261 3.48 -27.55 -3.24
C GLU A 261 3.17 -26.06 -3.07
N PRO A 262 4.14 -25.19 -2.79
CA PRO A 262 3.89 -23.75 -2.70
C PRO A 262 3.31 -23.14 -3.97
N VAL A 263 2.34 -22.24 -3.81
CA VAL A 263 1.79 -21.47 -4.94
C VAL A 263 2.76 -20.40 -5.40
N PHE A 264 3.42 -19.75 -4.45
CA PHE A 264 4.38 -18.69 -4.73
C PHE A 264 5.78 -19.26 -4.95
N ARG A 265 6.53 -18.63 -5.88
CA ARG A 265 7.93 -18.96 -6.11
C ARG A 265 8.82 -18.41 -5.00
N TRP A 266 8.58 -17.16 -4.61
CA TRP A 266 9.39 -16.42 -3.66
C TRP A 266 8.61 -16.09 -2.40
N ALA A 267 9.30 -16.07 -1.25
CA ALA A 267 8.84 -15.38 -0.04
C ALA A 267 9.80 -14.23 0.27
N LEU A 268 9.25 -13.03 0.47
CA LEU A 268 9.97 -11.84 0.84
C LEU A 268 9.59 -11.45 2.26
N MET A 269 10.52 -11.56 3.20
CA MET A 269 10.34 -11.04 4.55
C MET A 269 10.77 -9.58 4.61
N ILE A 270 9.95 -8.73 5.24
CA ILE A 270 10.22 -7.31 5.46
C ILE A 270 10.28 -7.07 6.98
N PRO A 271 11.45 -7.20 7.63
CA PRO A 271 11.64 -6.80 9.02
C PRO A 271 11.37 -5.31 9.23
N GLU A 272 11.82 -4.48 8.28
CA GLU A 272 11.53 -3.04 8.18
C GLU A 272 11.66 -2.58 6.72
N LEU A 273 11.10 -1.41 6.41
CA LEU A 273 11.20 -0.85 5.05
C LEU A 273 12.68 -0.60 4.70
N GLY A 274 13.09 -1.14 3.55
CA GLY A 274 14.47 -1.07 3.08
C GLY A 274 15.35 -2.24 3.53
N HIS A 275 14.87 -3.12 4.41
CA HIS A 275 15.55 -4.37 4.74
C HIS A 275 14.69 -5.54 4.30
N TYR A 276 15.19 -6.34 3.37
CA TYR A 276 14.47 -7.46 2.76
C TYR A 276 15.28 -8.74 2.83
N GLU A 277 14.61 -9.83 3.16
CA GLU A 277 15.16 -11.18 3.10
C GLU A 277 14.32 -12.02 2.12
N LEU A 278 14.95 -12.49 1.06
CA LEU A 278 14.31 -13.29 0.00
C LEU A 278 14.60 -14.76 0.21
N TYR A 279 13.56 -15.58 0.07
CA TYR A 279 13.62 -17.04 0.18
C TYR A 279 13.05 -17.71 -1.06
N ASP A 280 13.66 -18.83 -1.48
CA ASP A 280 13.00 -19.81 -2.33
C ASP A 280 11.93 -20.52 -1.48
N LEU A 281 10.66 -20.28 -1.78
CA LEU A 281 9.59 -20.76 -0.90
C LEU A 281 9.48 -22.30 -0.87
N ALA A 282 9.79 -22.97 -1.96
CA ALA A 282 9.79 -24.43 -1.99
C ALA A 282 10.89 -25.01 -1.10
N GLN A 283 12.07 -24.40 -1.07
CA GLN A 283 13.15 -24.79 -0.15
C GLN A 283 12.78 -24.50 1.30
N ALA A 284 12.21 -23.31 1.57
CA ALA A 284 11.77 -22.93 2.91
C ALA A 284 10.71 -23.91 3.45
N VAL A 285 9.69 -24.27 2.67
CA VAL A 285 8.66 -25.25 3.09
C VAL A 285 9.29 -26.62 3.39
N ARG A 286 10.24 -27.08 2.57
CA ARG A 286 10.95 -28.35 2.85
C ARG A 286 11.77 -28.30 4.13
N ALA A 287 12.49 -27.18 4.36
CA ALA A 287 13.29 -27.00 5.57
C ALA A 287 12.41 -26.98 6.84
N VAL A 288 11.27 -26.26 6.81
CA VAL A 288 10.31 -26.25 7.92
C VAL A 288 9.76 -27.65 8.20
N LYS A 289 9.39 -28.43 7.18
CA LYS A 289 8.94 -29.82 7.34
C LYS A 289 10.02 -30.72 7.93
N ALA A 290 11.28 -30.49 7.61
CA ALA A 290 12.42 -31.27 8.12
C ALA A 290 12.93 -30.77 9.49
N GLY A 291 12.36 -29.69 10.05
CA GLY A 291 12.85 -29.06 11.28
C GLY A 291 14.22 -28.40 11.13
N CYS A 292 14.61 -28.03 9.90
CA CYS A 292 15.87 -27.37 9.60
C CYS A 292 15.73 -25.84 9.66
N PRO A 293 16.81 -25.13 9.96
CA PRO A 293 16.84 -23.66 9.86
C PRO A 293 16.52 -23.16 8.45
N LEU A 294 15.91 -21.99 8.35
CA LEU A 294 15.70 -21.31 7.08
C LEU A 294 16.95 -20.51 6.68
N GLU A 295 17.32 -20.62 5.43
CA GLU A 295 18.40 -19.84 4.82
C GLU A 295 17.82 -18.89 3.77
N ALA A 296 18.08 -17.59 3.93
CA ALA A 296 17.71 -16.60 2.94
C ALA A 296 18.57 -16.76 1.68
N LEU A 297 17.93 -16.74 0.52
CA LEU A 297 18.61 -16.75 -0.77
C LEU A 297 19.42 -15.45 -0.99
N ALA A 298 18.87 -14.32 -0.54
CA ALA A 298 19.50 -13.01 -0.62
C ALA A 298 18.98 -12.09 0.49
N ARG A 299 19.82 -11.13 0.90
CA ARG A 299 19.45 -10.03 1.78
C ARG A 299 19.72 -8.71 1.08
N PHE A 300 18.80 -7.78 1.21
CA PHE A 300 18.89 -6.47 0.59
C PHE A 300 18.75 -5.38 1.64
N TYR A 301 19.60 -4.37 1.55
CA TYR A 301 19.56 -3.20 2.40
C TYR A 301 19.43 -1.97 1.51
N ALA A 302 18.31 -1.29 1.58
CA ALA A 302 18.12 -0.02 0.92
C ALA A 302 18.60 1.10 1.84
N LYS A 303 19.59 1.88 1.42
CA LYS A 303 19.93 3.12 2.11
C LYS A 303 18.81 4.12 1.91
N VAL A 304 18.08 4.42 2.97
CA VAL A 304 17.26 5.64 3.04
C VAL A 304 18.24 6.78 3.30
N GLU A 305 18.68 7.48 2.26
CA GLU A 305 19.52 8.65 2.42
C GLU A 305 18.68 9.82 2.95
N GLY A 306 18.91 10.20 4.20
CA GLY A 306 18.26 11.31 4.90
C GLY A 306 17.70 10.88 6.24
N GLY A 307 18.35 11.29 7.34
CA GLY A 307 17.90 10.99 8.70
C GLY A 307 16.46 11.47 8.94
N ALA A 308 15.67 10.68 9.65
CA ALA A 308 14.35 10.93 10.26
C ALA A 308 13.26 11.60 9.40
N THR A 309 13.53 12.05 8.21
CA THR A 309 12.58 12.54 7.20
C THR A 309 12.75 11.74 5.92
N PRO A 310 11.67 11.15 5.37
CA PRO A 310 11.75 10.34 4.16
C PRO A 310 11.79 11.22 2.91
N SER A 311 12.85 11.95 2.71
CA SER A 311 13.10 12.76 1.52
C SER A 311 14.33 12.30 0.71
N GLY A 312 14.71 11.02 0.84
CA GLY A 312 15.85 10.46 0.14
C GLY A 312 15.43 9.38 -0.87
N ALA A 313 16.03 9.39 -2.06
CA ALA A 313 15.93 8.28 -3.00
C ALA A 313 16.48 7.01 -2.34
N VAL A 314 15.71 5.93 -2.36
CA VAL A 314 16.12 4.63 -1.85
C VAL A 314 17.07 4.02 -2.87
N ARG A 315 18.37 4.03 -2.60
CA ARG A 315 19.36 3.26 -3.37
C ARG A 315 19.61 1.93 -2.66
N ALA A 316 19.29 0.87 -3.34
CA ALA A 316 19.54 -0.48 -2.85
C ALA A 316 21.01 -0.90 -3.02
N VAL A 317 21.57 -1.49 -1.97
CA VAL A 317 22.87 -2.19 -2.03
C VAL A 317 22.57 -3.66 -1.80
N SER A 318 22.87 -4.53 -2.79
CA SER A 318 22.78 -5.97 -2.62
C SER A 318 24.07 -6.50 -2.02
N GLU A 319 24.00 -7.17 -0.88
CA GLU A 319 25.05 -8.10 -0.48
C GLU A 319 24.56 -9.51 -0.85
N ALA A 320 25.20 -10.10 -1.86
CA ALA A 320 25.03 -11.53 -2.13
C ALA A 320 25.79 -12.30 -1.06
N VAL A 321 25.11 -13.24 -0.38
CA VAL A 321 25.72 -14.22 0.52
C VAL A 321 26.22 -15.40 -0.30
#